data_183e837a20819228e8211dbcf45555f4
#
_entry.id   183e837a20819228e8211dbcf45555f4
#
_cell.length_a   1.000
_cell.length_b   1.000
_cell.length_c   1.000
_cell.angle_alpha   90.00
_cell.angle_beta   90.00
_cell.angle_gamma   90.00
#
_symmetry.space_group_name_H-M   'P 1'
#
loop_
_entity.id
_entity.type
_entity.pdbx_description
1 polymer ?
#
loop_
_entity_poly.entity_id
_entity_poly.type
_entity_poly.pdbx_seq_one_letter_code
_entity_poly.pdbx_strand_id
1 'polypeptide(L)'
;LRYTIDPDKLDAFEHYAQVWMRLIEKYGGTHHGYFVPGETPPSAAFSFPGLGEEGPGNIAVALFSFPDVEAYETYRREVRNDPECLAVTNHYEQTKCFTKYERTFMKAVPR
;
A
#
# COMPACT_ATOMS: atom_id res chain seq x y z
N LEU A 1 2.11 0.33 4.35
CA LEU A 1 0.83 -0.37 4.49
C LEU A 1 0.93 -1.76 3.88
N ARG A 2 0.42 -2.73 4.60
CA ARG A 2 0.33 -4.10 4.11
C ARG A 2 -1.13 -4.49 4.02
N TYR A 3 -1.57 -4.87 2.83
CA TYR A 3 -2.97 -5.21 2.57
C TYR A 3 -3.12 -6.70 2.36
N THR A 4 -4.20 -7.27 2.88
CA THR A 4 -4.71 -8.57 2.44
C THR A 4 -5.77 -8.29 1.39
N ILE A 5 -5.47 -8.57 0.14
CA ILE A 5 -6.37 -8.23 -0.98
C ILE A 5 -7.26 -9.41 -1.35
N ASP A 6 -8.36 -9.11 -2.03
CA ASP A 6 -9.20 -10.11 -2.68
C ASP A 6 -8.61 -10.38 -4.06
N PRO A 7 -8.07 -11.60 -4.33
CA PRO A 7 -7.41 -11.89 -5.60
C PRO A 7 -8.31 -11.73 -6.83
N ASP A 8 -9.62 -11.85 -6.64
CA ASP A 8 -10.60 -11.69 -7.72
C ASP A 8 -10.88 -10.21 -8.04
N LYS A 9 -10.33 -9.30 -7.26
CA LYS A 9 -10.57 -7.86 -7.38
C LYS A 9 -9.28 -7.05 -7.54
N LEU A 10 -8.29 -7.64 -8.19
CA LEU A 10 -6.99 -7.00 -8.38
C LEU A 10 -7.12 -5.68 -9.17
N ASP A 11 -7.94 -5.65 -10.23
CA ASP A 11 -8.14 -4.42 -11.01
C ASP A 11 -8.74 -3.30 -10.15
N ALA A 12 -9.69 -3.63 -9.28
CA ALA A 12 -10.27 -2.66 -8.36
C ALA A 12 -9.22 -2.15 -7.36
N PHE A 13 -8.36 -3.03 -6.88
CA PHE A 13 -7.27 -2.63 -5.98
C PHE A 13 -6.24 -1.75 -6.69
N GLU A 14 -5.89 -2.04 -7.93
CA GLU A 14 -4.97 -1.21 -8.72
C GLU A 14 -5.52 0.19 -8.93
N HIS A 15 -6.81 0.33 -9.18
CA HIS A 15 -7.45 1.64 -9.28
C HIS A 15 -7.34 2.41 -7.95
N TYR A 16 -7.64 1.75 -6.85
CA TYR A 16 -7.49 2.29 -5.50
C TYR A 16 -6.05 2.78 -5.28
N ALA A 17 -5.08 1.97 -5.64
CA ALA A 17 -3.67 2.27 -5.49
C ALA A 17 -3.24 3.51 -6.31
N GLN A 18 -3.69 3.59 -7.56
CA GLN A 18 -3.35 4.71 -8.44
C GLN A 18 -3.87 6.05 -7.89
N VAL A 19 -5.06 6.05 -7.32
CA VAL A 19 -5.63 7.26 -6.70
C VAL A 19 -4.79 7.69 -5.49
N TRP A 20 -4.46 6.74 -4.62
CA TRP A 20 -3.68 7.06 -3.43
C TRP A 20 -2.24 7.50 -3.73
N MET A 21 -1.62 6.98 -4.79
CA MET A 21 -0.31 7.46 -5.20
C MET A 21 -0.35 8.95 -5.52
N ARG A 22 -1.38 9.41 -6.22
CA ARG A 22 -1.55 10.83 -6.53
C ARG A 22 -1.87 11.65 -5.28
N LEU A 23 -2.78 11.16 -4.43
CA LEU A 23 -3.20 11.90 -3.25
C LEU A 23 -2.06 12.11 -2.25
N ILE A 24 -1.25 11.10 -2.02
CA ILE A 24 -0.13 11.23 -1.11
C ILE A 24 0.85 12.30 -1.59
N GLU A 25 1.16 12.32 -2.88
CA GLU A 25 2.07 13.32 -3.43
C GLU A 25 1.44 14.71 -3.47
N LYS A 26 0.15 14.79 -3.70
CA LYS A 26 -0.56 16.07 -3.65
C LYS A 26 -0.46 16.74 -2.28
N TYR A 27 -0.42 15.96 -1.22
CA TYR A 27 -0.42 16.48 0.16
C TYR A 27 0.94 16.34 0.85
N GLY A 28 2.02 16.34 0.08
CA GLY A 28 3.36 16.54 0.62
C GLY A 28 4.16 15.28 0.92
N GLY A 29 3.62 14.10 0.60
CA GLY A 29 4.36 12.85 0.72
C GLY A 29 5.11 12.49 -0.54
N THR A 30 5.97 11.50 -0.43
CA THR A 30 6.61 10.86 -1.58
C THR A 30 6.14 9.42 -1.63
N HIS A 31 5.55 9.02 -2.74
CA HIS A 31 5.11 7.64 -2.89
C HIS A 31 6.21 6.82 -3.56
N HIS A 32 6.56 5.70 -2.95
CA HIS A 32 7.56 4.77 -3.46
C HIS A 32 6.93 3.61 -4.24
N GLY A 33 5.63 3.56 -4.28
CA GLY A 33 4.85 2.64 -5.08
C GLY A 33 3.95 1.70 -4.29
N TYR A 34 3.00 1.14 -5.01
CA TYR A 34 2.22 -0.02 -4.58
C TYR A 34 2.79 -1.24 -5.27
N PHE A 35 2.84 -2.36 -4.56
CA PHE A 35 3.35 -3.62 -5.07
C PHE A 35 2.27 -4.67 -4.85
N VAL A 36 1.89 -5.35 -5.92
CA VAL A 36 0.82 -6.35 -5.90
C VAL A 36 1.42 -7.75 -6.12
N PRO A 37 0.67 -8.82 -5.83
CA PRO A 37 1.20 -10.18 -6.01
C PRO A 37 1.74 -10.41 -7.41
N GLY A 38 2.93 -11.00 -7.47
CA GLY A 38 3.59 -11.39 -8.70
C GLY A 38 3.92 -12.87 -8.68
N GLU A 39 4.52 -13.36 -9.75
CA GLU A 39 4.91 -14.76 -9.84
C GLU A 39 6.20 -15.02 -9.06
N THR A 40 6.20 -16.11 -8.29
CA THR A 40 7.43 -16.59 -7.66
C THR A 40 8.28 -17.31 -8.69
N PRO A 41 9.58 -16.94 -8.84
CA PRO A 41 10.46 -17.66 -9.76
C PRO A 41 10.51 -19.16 -9.42
N PRO A 42 10.43 -20.06 -10.42
CA PRO A 42 10.39 -21.50 -10.16
C PRO A 42 11.60 -22.06 -9.41
N SER A 43 12.74 -21.39 -9.52
CA SER A 43 13.99 -21.80 -8.87
C SER A 43 14.27 -21.02 -7.59
N ALA A 44 13.28 -20.31 -7.06
CA ALA A 44 13.46 -19.55 -5.83
C ALA A 44 13.81 -20.48 -4.68
N ALA A 45 14.89 -20.17 -3.98
CA ALA A 45 15.35 -20.93 -2.83
C ALA A 45 15.60 -19.98 -1.68
N PHE A 46 15.50 -20.50 -0.46
CA PHE A 46 15.69 -19.70 0.75
C PHE A 46 17.03 -20.02 1.39
N SER A 47 17.75 -18.96 1.76
CA SER A 47 18.91 -19.07 2.65
C SER A 47 18.39 -19.32 4.07
N PHE A 48 19.23 -19.82 4.93
CA PHE A 48 18.90 -20.10 6.33
C PHE A 48 17.70 -21.07 6.44
N PRO A 49 17.93 -22.38 6.20
CA PRO A 49 16.86 -23.37 6.27
C PRO A 49 16.05 -23.29 7.56
N GLY A 50 14.73 -23.38 7.44
CA GLY A 50 13.82 -23.27 8.57
C GLY A 50 13.42 -21.84 8.94
N LEU A 51 14.03 -20.81 8.30
CA LEU A 51 13.71 -19.41 8.57
C LEU A 51 12.98 -18.75 7.39
N GLY A 52 13.40 -19.04 6.15
CA GLY A 52 12.78 -18.48 4.96
C GLY A 52 11.61 -19.32 4.48
N GLU A 53 10.53 -18.67 4.09
CA GLU A 53 9.37 -19.31 3.46
C GLU A 53 8.70 -18.36 2.50
N GLU A 54 7.99 -18.90 1.52
CA GLU A 54 7.22 -18.10 0.60
C GLU A 54 6.03 -17.47 1.33
N GLY A 55 5.83 -16.17 1.14
CA GLY A 55 4.71 -15.47 1.75
C GLY A 55 3.40 -15.78 1.05
N PRO A 56 2.27 -15.33 1.64
CA PRO A 56 0.94 -15.50 1.04
C PRO A 56 0.84 -14.82 -0.30
N GLY A 57 0.04 -15.39 -1.21
CA GLY A 57 -0.14 -14.88 -2.57
C GLY A 57 -1.17 -13.75 -2.70
N ASN A 58 -1.70 -13.25 -1.59
CA ASN A 58 -2.75 -12.23 -1.58
C ASN A 58 -2.34 -10.96 -0.80
N ILE A 59 -1.05 -10.69 -0.74
CA ILE A 59 -0.53 -9.53 -0.03
C ILE A 59 -0.11 -8.46 -1.03
N ALA A 60 -0.50 -7.21 -0.76
CA ALA A 60 -0.01 -6.03 -1.45
C ALA A 60 0.66 -5.10 -0.42
N VAL A 61 1.59 -4.29 -0.88
CA VAL A 61 2.33 -3.37 -0.03
C VAL A 61 2.35 -1.99 -0.66
N ALA A 62 2.15 -0.96 0.16
CA ALA A 62 2.34 0.43 -0.24
C ALA A 62 3.45 1.03 0.62
N LEU A 63 4.42 1.66 -0.02
CA LEU A 63 5.51 2.35 0.65
C LEU A 63 5.48 3.83 0.27
N PHE A 64 5.43 4.68 1.27
CA PHE A 64 5.50 6.12 1.05
C PHE A 64 6.12 6.79 2.28
N SER A 65 6.59 8.00 2.11
CA SER A 65 7.32 8.71 3.17
C SER A 65 6.93 10.17 3.24
N PHE A 66 7.14 10.75 4.42
CA PHE A 66 7.01 12.17 4.69
C PHE A 66 8.30 12.65 5.35
N PRO A 67 8.66 13.92 5.19
CA PRO A 67 9.91 14.42 5.76
C PRO A 67 9.93 14.40 7.28
N ASP A 68 8.77 14.54 7.92
CA ASP A 68 8.64 14.53 9.37
C ASP A 68 7.20 14.20 9.79
N VAL A 69 6.99 14.07 11.09
CA VAL A 69 5.69 13.73 11.67
C VAL A 69 4.67 14.84 11.39
N GLU A 70 5.09 16.10 11.44
CA GLU A 70 4.19 17.23 11.19
C GLU A 70 3.64 17.19 9.76
N ALA A 71 4.48 16.92 8.78
CA ALA A 71 4.05 16.78 7.39
C ALA A 71 3.04 15.64 7.23
N TYR A 72 3.27 14.52 7.89
CA TYR A 72 2.34 13.40 7.88
C TYR A 72 1.00 13.77 8.49
N GLU A 73 1.00 14.44 9.64
CA GLU A 73 -0.23 14.85 10.31
C GLU A 73 -1.02 15.88 9.48
N THR A 74 -0.32 16.79 8.81
CA THR A 74 -0.95 17.75 7.89
C THR A 74 -1.64 17.03 6.74
N TYR A 75 -0.95 16.06 6.12
CA TYR A 75 -1.54 15.21 5.09
C TYR A 75 -2.82 14.52 5.61
N ARG A 76 -2.78 13.93 6.80
CA ARG A 76 -3.94 13.24 7.37
C ARG A 76 -5.14 14.16 7.58
N ARG A 77 -4.90 15.41 7.99
CA ARG A 77 -5.99 16.38 8.18
C ARG A 77 -6.59 16.84 6.86
N GLU A 78 -5.76 17.07 5.85
CA GLU A 78 -6.18 17.69 4.60
C GLU A 78 -6.77 16.70 3.60
N VAL A 79 -6.20 15.51 3.49
CA VAL A 79 -6.60 14.55 2.46
C VAL A 79 -8.06 14.10 2.59
N ARG A 80 -8.57 14.01 3.80
CA ARG A 80 -9.92 13.51 4.06
C ARG A 80 -11.02 14.34 3.40
N ASN A 81 -10.74 15.60 3.09
CA ASN A 81 -11.69 16.50 2.46
C ASN A 81 -11.52 16.60 0.95
N ASP A 82 -10.54 15.92 0.40
CA ASP A 82 -10.27 15.92 -1.03
C ASP A 82 -11.34 15.11 -1.77
N PRO A 83 -11.91 15.66 -2.87
CA PRO A 83 -12.94 14.93 -3.63
C PRO A 83 -12.46 13.56 -4.14
N GLU A 84 -11.20 13.41 -4.51
CA GLU A 84 -10.68 12.11 -4.95
C GLU A 84 -10.59 11.12 -3.78
N CYS A 85 -10.30 11.61 -2.57
CA CYS A 85 -10.30 10.75 -1.38
C CYS A 85 -11.70 10.24 -1.09
N LEU A 86 -12.71 11.10 -1.20
CA LEU A 86 -14.10 10.70 -1.02
C LEU A 86 -14.52 9.70 -2.10
N ALA A 87 -14.12 9.93 -3.35
CA ALA A 87 -14.45 9.03 -4.45
C ALA A 87 -13.79 7.65 -4.31
N VAL A 88 -12.52 7.60 -3.89
CA VAL A 88 -11.81 6.33 -3.72
C VAL A 88 -12.33 5.56 -2.50
N THR A 89 -12.77 6.26 -1.47
CA THR A 89 -13.43 5.62 -0.33
C THR A 89 -14.74 4.96 -0.77
N ASN A 90 -15.52 5.65 -1.59
CA ASN A 90 -16.74 5.08 -2.16
C ASN A 90 -16.44 3.89 -3.06
N HIS A 91 -15.39 3.97 -3.87
CA HIS A 91 -14.94 2.87 -4.71
C HIS A 91 -14.62 1.64 -3.85
N TYR A 92 -13.92 1.83 -2.73
CA TYR A 92 -13.64 0.73 -1.80
C TYR A 92 -14.94 0.15 -1.23
N GLU A 93 -15.86 1.01 -0.80
CA GLU A 93 -17.14 0.55 -0.23
C GLU A 93 -17.93 -0.33 -1.21
N GLN A 94 -17.83 -0.03 -2.49
CA GLN A 94 -18.52 -0.79 -3.54
C GLN A 94 -17.79 -2.07 -3.92
N THR A 95 -16.46 -2.08 -3.91
CA THR A 95 -15.67 -3.21 -4.41
C THR A 95 -15.19 -4.15 -3.32
N LYS A 96 -14.92 -3.64 -2.12
CA LYS A 96 -14.31 -4.41 -1.02
C LYS A 96 -13.03 -5.14 -1.50
N CYS A 97 -12.17 -4.43 -2.22
CA CYS A 97 -11.02 -5.04 -2.89
C CYS A 97 -9.90 -5.50 -1.96
N PHE A 98 -9.95 -5.13 -0.70
CA PHE A 98 -9.10 -5.74 0.33
C PHE A 98 -9.93 -5.99 1.58
N THR A 99 -9.51 -6.95 2.39
CA THR A 99 -10.25 -7.40 3.58
C THR A 99 -9.58 -6.95 4.88
N LYS A 100 -8.31 -6.55 4.79
CA LYS A 100 -7.54 -6.13 5.96
C LYS A 100 -6.39 -5.26 5.49
N TYR A 101 -5.98 -4.32 6.32
CA TYR A 101 -4.69 -3.65 6.13
C TYR A 101 -4.04 -3.36 7.48
N GLU A 102 -2.72 -3.29 7.46
CA GLU A 102 -1.89 -2.96 8.61
C GLU A 102 -1.01 -1.77 8.27
N ARG A 103 -0.85 -0.86 9.21
CA ARG A 103 0.03 0.29 9.06
C ARG A 103 1.20 0.17 10.02
N THR A 104 2.42 0.26 9.49
CA THR A 104 3.63 0.24 10.30
C THR A 104 4.49 1.43 9.92
N PHE A 105 4.90 2.19 10.91
CA PHE A 105 5.82 3.30 10.70
C PHE A 105 7.25 2.80 10.85
N MET A 106 8.08 3.18 9.89
CA MET A 106 9.47 2.71 9.79
C MET A 106 10.39 3.88 9.52
N LYS A 107 11.67 3.67 9.72
CA LYS A 107 12.70 4.62 9.29
C LYS A 107 13.72 3.89 8.43
N ALA A 108 14.29 4.61 7.46
CA ALA A 108 15.31 4.03 6.60
C ALA A 108 16.58 3.70 7.40
N VAL A 109 17.18 2.56 7.07
CA VAL A 109 18.52 2.24 7.60
C VAL A 109 19.53 3.08 6.83
N PRO A 110 20.43 3.81 7.52
CA PRO A 110 21.47 4.58 6.84
C PRO A 110 22.41 3.68 6.07
N ARG A 111 22.87 4.16 4.91
CA ARG A 111 23.87 3.44 4.10
C ARG A 111 25.27 3.58 4.70
#